data_3defb4d9cfd9609759faea1903204fba
#
_entry.id   3defb4d9cfd9609759faea1903204fba
#
_cell.length_a   1.000
_cell.length_b   1.000
_cell.length_c   1.000
_cell.angle_alpha   90.00
_cell.angle_beta   90.00
_cell.angle_gamma   90.00
#
_symmetry.space_group_name_H-M   'P 1'
#
loop_
_entity.id
_entity.type
_entity.pdbx_description
1 polymer ?
#
loop_
_entity_poly.entity_id
_entity_poly.type
_entity_poly.pdbx_seq_one_letter_code
_entity_poly.pdbx_strand_id
1 'polypeptide(L)'
;MKMFSNEPCKGRSLLSRNVVAVLGIWLMALVGCSRADSAPAADERPDPPAAAPAGAVDDWPLFRGDPAATGVARAGLPEKLDVLWTFSIADGWFESTAAIAEGTIYVGATDGKLYAVDLANGRKKWEFPTETGFTASPAVRGGFVYLGDSDGAFHCVDAKTGQPKWKFETEAEINSSANFYRENVLFGSQDGSLYCLKADSGEKVWAYESDDMIQCSPTVAEKRTFVAGCDGRLHVVDLDQGKLAAEVDLEGPTLCTPAVLGPMAFVGTHGGRFFAVDWKEAKVVWSYENPDRQLPFHASAAVTDEVLIVGSQDKLVHALDPKTGRKLWTFATRGKVDSSPVIVGERVFFGSDDGHLYALDRRSGKELWKFETGGSLLASPAVAAARLVIGTDDGDLYCFGASGEQ
;
A
#
# COMPACT_ATOMS: atom_id res chain seq x y z
N MET A 1 -8.37 2.39 29.03
CA MET A 1 -7.00 2.10 28.61
C MET A 1 -6.93 0.59 28.37
N LYS A 2 -7.41 0.15 27.19
CA LYS A 2 -7.21 -1.21 26.67
C LYS A 2 -6.13 -1.10 25.62
N MET A 3 -4.95 -1.61 25.92
CA MET A 3 -3.88 -1.80 24.94
C MET A 3 -4.42 -2.77 23.88
N PHE A 4 -4.60 -2.30 22.66
CA PHE A 4 -4.80 -3.15 21.51
C PHE A 4 -3.46 -3.86 21.27
N SER A 5 -3.42 -5.16 21.55
CA SER A 5 -2.28 -6.00 21.24
C SER A 5 -2.29 -6.21 19.72
N ASN A 6 -1.43 -5.50 19.00
CA ASN A 6 -0.96 -5.93 17.69
C ASN A 6 -0.19 -7.24 17.87
N GLU A 7 -0.91 -8.36 18.06
CA GLU A 7 -0.29 -9.68 18.00
C GLU A 7 -0.11 -10.04 16.52
N PRO A 8 1.14 -10.22 16.10
CA PRO A 8 1.39 -10.67 14.72
C PRO A 8 0.82 -12.08 14.54
N CYS A 9 0.33 -12.36 13.36
CA CYS A 9 -0.20 -13.62 12.84
C CYS A 9 0.14 -14.86 13.70
N LYS A 10 -0.80 -15.34 14.52
CA LYS A 10 -0.70 -16.64 15.17
C LYS A 10 -1.28 -17.68 14.23
N GLY A 11 -0.42 -18.45 13.55
CA GLY A 11 -0.81 -19.55 12.70
C GLY A 11 -1.81 -20.49 13.39
N ARG A 12 -2.97 -20.68 12.77
CA ARG A 12 -3.90 -21.75 13.15
C ARG A 12 -3.27 -23.08 12.78
N SER A 13 -3.09 -23.96 13.76
CA SER A 13 -2.59 -25.33 13.56
C SER A 13 -3.53 -26.08 12.62
N LEU A 14 -3.00 -26.60 11.53
CA LEU A 14 -3.65 -27.49 10.58
C LEU A 14 -4.12 -28.77 11.29
N LEU A 15 -5.41 -28.89 11.55
CA LEU A 15 -6.05 -30.16 11.85
C LEU A 15 -6.32 -30.89 10.54
N SER A 16 -5.63 -32.02 10.36
CA SER A 16 -5.69 -32.92 9.23
C SER A 16 -7.14 -33.30 8.88
N ARG A 17 -7.59 -32.96 7.66
CA ARG A 17 -8.80 -33.59 7.05
C ARG A 17 -8.41 -34.86 6.32
N ASN A 18 -8.93 -35.96 6.80
CA ASN A 18 -8.82 -37.30 6.22
C ASN A 18 -9.31 -37.33 4.77
N VAL A 19 -8.44 -37.77 3.87
CA VAL A 19 -8.78 -38.10 2.49
C VAL A 19 -9.41 -39.49 2.46
N VAL A 20 -10.68 -39.58 2.05
CA VAL A 20 -11.32 -40.85 1.67
C VAL A 20 -11.11 -41.04 0.17
N ALA A 21 -10.30 -42.03 -0.17
CA ALA A 21 -10.06 -42.44 -1.55
C ALA A 21 -11.26 -43.33 -2.01
N VAL A 22 -11.90 -42.93 -3.11
CA VAL A 22 -12.84 -43.80 -3.84
C VAL A 22 -12.21 -44.14 -5.18
N LEU A 23 -11.93 -45.45 -5.35
CA LEU A 23 -11.56 -46.08 -6.61
C LEU A 23 -12.78 -46.14 -7.53
N GLY A 24 -12.67 -45.70 -8.76
CA GLY A 24 -13.67 -45.85 -9.82
C GLY A 24 -13.04 -46.11 -11.18
N ILE A 25 -13.37 -47.23 -11.70
CA ILE A 25 -12.96 -48.05 -12.84
C ILE A 25 -12.96 -47.33 -14.20
N TRP A 26 -11.94 -47.69 -15.02
CA TRP A 26 -11.75 -47.39 -16.43
C TRP A 26 -12.86 -47.86 -17.37
N LEU A 27 -13.22 -47.06 -18.35
CA LEU A 27 -13.79 -47.54 -19.62
C LEU A 27 -13.17 -46.74 -20.79
N MET A 28 -12.43 -47.44 -21.65
CA MET A 28 -11.95 -46.93 -22.94
C MET A 28 -13.10 -46.84 -23.93
N ALA A 29 -13.17 -45.76 -24.67
CA ALA A 29 -13.84 -45.73 -25.97
C ALA A 29 -13.00 -44.90 -26.96
N LEU A 30 -12.47 -45.58 -27.95
CA LEU A 30 -11.90 -45.04 -29.20
C LEU A 30 -13.06 -44.54 -30.08
N VAL A 31 -12.95 -43.34 -30.69
CA VAL A 31 -13.42 -43.05 -32.04
C VAL A 31 -12.94 -41.66 -32.52
N GLY A 32 -12.26 -41.60 -33.68
CA GLY A 32 -12.55 -40.68 -34.76
C GLY A 32 -11.74 -39.35 -34.83
N CYS A 33 -10.66 -39.34 -35.61
CA CYS A 33 -10.07 -38.16 -36.22
C CYS A 33 -11.09 -37.43 -37.11
N SER A 34 -11.34 -36.15 -36.86
CA SER A 34 -11.71 -35.21 -37.92
C SER A 34 -10.85 -33.95 -37.79
N ARG A 35 -10.11 -33.66 -38.84
CA ARG A 35 -9.39 -32.41 -39.05
C ARG A 35 -10.41 -31.26 -39.10
N ALA A 36 -10.24 -30.26 -38.24
CA ALA A 36 -10.87 -28.97 -38.40
C ALA A 36 -9.74 -27.95 -38.72
N ASP A 37 -9.97 -27.21 -39.80
CA ASP A 37 -9.08 -26.19 -40.30
C ASP A 37 -8.90 -25.09 -39.26
N SER A 38 -7.63 -24.76 -38.98
CA SER A 38 -7.22 -23.63 -38.14
C SER A 38 -7.45 -22.32 -38.88
N ALA A 39 -8.37 -21.49 -38.39
CA ALA A 39 -8.45 -20.08 -38.73
C ALA A 39 -7.19 -19.36 -38.25
N PRO A 40 -6.68 -18.32 -38.97
CA PRO A 40 -5.49 -17.59 -38.54
C PRO A 40 -5.75 -16.83 -37.23
N ALA A 41 -4.81 -16.92 -36.30
CA ALA A 41 -4.81 -16.17 -35.06
C ALA A 41 -4.90 -14.66 -35.37
N ALA A 42 -5.85 -13.99 -34.72
CA ALA A 42 -5.97 -12.54 -34.77
C ALA A 42 -4.69 -11.95 -34.14
N ASP A 43 -4.11 -10.99 -34.85
CA ASP A 43 -2.96 -10.18 -34.44
C ASP A 43 -3.34 -9.37 -33.18
N GLU A 44 -3.02 -9.90 -32.00
CA GLU A 44 -3.17 -9.20 -30.73
C GLU A 44 -2.14 -8.07 -30.65
N ARG A 45 -2.52 -6.89 -31.13
CA ARG A 45 -1.80 -5.68 -30.75
C ARG A 45 -1.85 -5.54 -29.23
N PRO A 46 -0.72 -5.26 -28.55
CA PRO A 46 -0.75 -5.01 -27.10
C PRO A 46 -1.68 -3.81 -26.84
N ASP A 47 -2.64 -4.00 -25.94
CA ASP A 47 -3.47 -2.93 -25.44
C ASP A 47 -2.58 -1.79 -24.93
N PRO A 48 -2.91 -0.52 -25.22
CA PRO A 48 -2.17 0.59 -24.67
C PRO A 48 -2.22 0.48 -23.13
N PRO A 49 -1.13 0.87 -22.42
CA PRO A 49 -1.11 0.83 -20.95
C PRO A 49 -2.33 1.57 -20.43
N ALA A 50 -3.03 0.97 -19.46
CA ALA A 50 -4.21 1.54 -18.83
C ALA A 50 -3.91 3.00 -18.46
N ALA A 51 -4.68 3.93 -19.02
CA ALA A 51 -4.51 5.35 -18.75
C ALA A 51 -4.56 5.54 -17.22
N ALA A 52 -3.51 6.15 -16.68
CA ALA A 52 -3.49 6.56 -15.28
C ALA A 52 -4.78 7.36 -15.01
N PRO A 53 -5.42 7.21 -13.85
CA PRO A 53 -6.59 8.00 -13.51
C PRO A 53 -6.25 9.48 -13.71
N ALA A 54 -7.17 10.22 -14.34
CA ALA A 54 -7.01 11.64 -14.61
C ALA A 54 -7.11 12.43 -13.28
N GLY A 55 -6.05 12.37 -12.48
CA GLY A 55 -5.73 13.33 -11.44
C GLY A 55 -4.80 14.38 -12.04
N ALA A 56 -4.73 15.56 -11.45
CA ALA A 56 -3.71 16.54 -11.83
C ALA A 56 -2.34 15.88 -11.72
N VAL A 57 -1.39 16.28 -12.58
CA VAL A 57 -0.05 15.65 -12.71
C VAL A 57 0.71 15.57 -11.39
N ASP A 58 0.29 16.38 -10.40
CA ASP A 58 0.93 16.57 -9.10
C ASP A 58 0.15 16.01 -7.89
N ASP A 59 -0.90 15.20 -8.10
CA ASP A 59 -1.69 14.59 -7.02
C ASP A 59 -1.03 13.35 -6.43
N TRP A 60 -1.43 12.99 -5.19
CA TRP A 60 -1.08 11.76 -4.47
C TRP A 60 -2.36 11.01 -4.06
N PRO A 61 -3.12 10.45 -5.01
CA PRO A 61 -4.49 9.99 -4.77
C PRO A 61 -4.60 8.62 -4.12
N LEU A 62 -3.50 7.88 -3.99
CA LEU A 62 -3.43 6.51 -3.51
C LEU A 62 -2.34 6.36 -2.44
N PHE A 63 -2.48 5.35 -1.59
CA PHE A 63 -1.36 4.89 -0.78
C PHE A 63 -0.16 4.55 -1.69
N ARG A 64 1.02 5.07 -1.37
CA ARG A 64 2.26 5.01 -2.15
C ARG A 64 2.25 5.81 -3.47
N GLY A 65 1.20 6.61 -3.76
CA GLY A 65 1.15 7.60 -4.84
C GLY A 65 0.71 7.10 -6.21
N ASP A 66 0.91 5.82 -6.51
CA ASP A 66 0.54 5.23 -7.79
C ASP A 66 0.03 3.78 -7.65
N PRO A 67 -0.65 3.21 -8.67
CA PRO A 67 -1.20 1.86 -8.60
C PRO A 67 -0.16 0.75 -8.38
N ALA A 68 1.08 0.95 -8.82
CA ALA A 68 2.19 0.01 -8.66
C ALA A 68 2.89 0.16 -7.28
N ALA A 69 2.42 1.08 -6.45
CA ALA A 69 2.92 1.36 -5.09
C ALA A 69 4.43 1.68 -5.06
N THR A 70 4.92 2.38 -6.09
CA THR A 70 6.38 2.65 -6.23
C THR A 70 6.93 3.59 -5.15
N GLY A 71 6.09 4.39 -4.50
CA GLY A 71 6.52 5.36 -3.49
C GLY A 71 7.37 6.50 -4.06
N VAL A 72 7.18 6.85 -5.34
CA VAL A 72 7.89 7.91 -6.04
C VAL A 72 6.94 9.05 -6.35
N ALA A 73 7.22 10.23 -5.80
CA ALA A 73 6.43 11.41 -6.06
C ALA A 73 6.72 11.98 -7.45
N ARG A 74 5.66 12.39 -8.14
CA ARG A 74 5.74 13.13 -9.41
C ARG A 74 5.99 14.60 -9.19
N ALA A 75 5.38 15.16 -8.13
CA ALA A 75 5.61 16.53 -7.69
C ALA A 75 7.01 16.69 -7.08
N GLY A 76 7.68 17.78 -7.40
CA GLY A 76 8.90 18.19 -6.70
C GLY A 76 8.60 18.86 -5.36
N LEU A 77 9.60 18.94 -4.49
CA LEU A 77 9.55 19.72 -3.26
C LEU A 77 10.61 20.83 -3.29
N PRO A 78 10.35 21.99 -2.67
CA PRO A 78 11.34 23.04 -2.53
C PRO A 78 12.58 22.53 -1.78
N GLU A 79 13.71 23.15 -2.00
CA GLU A 79 14.98 22.77 -1.35
C GLU A 79 14.88 22.90 0.17
N LYS A 80 14.34 24.02 0.64
CA LYS A 80 14.06 24.27 2.06
C LYS A 80 12.58 24.00 2.35
N LEU A 81 12.33 23.23 3.41
CA LEU A 81 10.99 22.92 3.90
C LEU A 81 10.76 23.60 5.24
N ASP A 82 9.70 24.39 5.31
CA ASP A 82 9.19 24.99 6.54
C ASP A 82 7.78 24.43 6.81
N VAL A 83 7.33 24.40 8.07
CA VAL A 83 5.94 24.09 8.41
C VAL A 83 5.05 25.22 7.90
N LEU A 84 4.12 24.90 7.01
CA LEU A 84 3.16 25.87 6.50
C LEU A 84 1.94 26.00 7.41
N TRP A 85 1.49 24.87 7.93
CA TRP A 85 0.39 24.76 8.89
C TRP A 85 0.38 23.39 9.56
N THR A 86 -0.31 23.30 10.70
CA THR A 86 -0.63 22.06 11.42
C THR A 86 -2.13 21.99 11.62
N PHE A 87 -2.73 20.82 11.36
CA PHE A 87 -4.12 20.50 11.69
C PHE A 87 -4.11 19.46 12.79
N SER A 88 -4.75 19.77 13.95
CA SER A 88 -4.76 18.91 15.13
C SER A 88 -6.15 18.38 15.43
N ILE A 89 -6.24 17.13 15.91
CA ILE A 89 -7.43 16.53 16.45
C ILE A 89 -7.28 16.32 17.96
N ALA A 90 -8.37 16.41 18.69
CA ALA A 90 -8.33 16.36 20.17
C ALA A 90 -8.22 14.92 20.71
N ASP A 91 -8.86 13.98 20.01
CA ASP A 91 -8.94 12.57 20.38
C ASP A 91 -8.44 11.71 19.22
N GLY A 92 -7.61 10.69 19.50
CA GLY A 92 -7.04 9.81 18.48
C GLY A 92 -5.78 10.35 17.84
N TRP A 93 -5.35 9.70 16.74
CA TRP A 93 -4.10 10.00 16.02
C TRP A 93 -4.21 9.61 14.54
N PHE A 94 -3.19 10.00 13.75
CA PHE A 94 -3.09 9.70 12.34
C PHE A 94 -2.10 8.55 12.10
N GLU A 95 -2.61 7.35 11.88
CA GLU A 95 -1.83 6.18 11.45
C GLU A 95 -1.88 6.03 9.93
N SER A 96 -3.02 6.41 9.32
CA SER A 96 -3.21 6.36 7.88
C SER A 96 -2.35 7.41 7.15
N THR A 97 -1.87 7.04 5.96
CA THR A 97 -1.22 8.00 5.05
C THR A 97 -2.29 8.84 4.33
N ALA A 98 -2.07 10.14 4.24
CA ALA A 98 -2.98 11.03 3.55
C ALA A 98 -3.05 10.74 2.03
N ALA A 99 -4.25 10.83 1.44
CA ALA A 99 -4.42 11.00 0.00
C ALA A 99 -4.62 12.47 -0.32
N ILE A 100 -4.03 12.95 -1.42
CA ILE A 100 -4.11 14.36 -1.83
C ILE A 100 -4.61 14.40 -3.28
N ALA A 101 -5.73 15.07 -3.48
CA ALA A 101 -6.31 15.26 -4.81
C ALA A 101 -7.02 16.62 -4.91
N GLU A 102 -6.84 17.31 -6.02
CA GLU A 102 -7.50 18.57 -6.33
C GLU A 102 -7.38 19.62 -5.19
N GLY A 103 -6.19 19.71 -4.57
CA GLY A 103 -5.91 20.64 -3.48
C GLY A 103 -6.64 20.32 -2.16
N THR A 104 -7.09 19.10 -1.99
CA THR A 104 -7.70 18.58 -0.76
C THR A 104 -6.94 17.37 -0.25
N ILE A 105 -6.67 17.35 1.04
CA ILE A 105 -6.12 16.23 1.78
C ILE A 105 -7.28 15.43 2.35
N TYR A 106 -7.23 14.11 2.17
CA TYR A 106 -8.14 13.16 2.81
C TYR A 106 -7.32 12.25 3.72
N VAL A 107 -7.69 12.14 4.98
CA VAL A 107 -6.96 11.33 5.97
C VAL A 107 -7.92 10.72 6.98
N GLY A 108 -7.81 9.44 7.21
CA GLY A 108 -8.53 8.74 8.27
C GLY A 108 -7.80 8.88 9.60
N ALA A 109 -8.53 8.90 10.70
CA ALA A 109 -7.96 8.94 12.04
C ALA A 109 -8.57 7.87 12.94
N THR A 110 -7.88 7.54 14.00
CA THR A 110 -8.34 6.53 14.97
C THR A 110 -9.50 6.98 15.84
N ASP A 111 -9.88 8.28 15.77
CA ASP A 111 -11.08 8.83 16.41
C ASP A 111 -12.40 8.49 15.68
N GLY A 112 -12.32 7.69 14.62
CA GLY A 112 -13.49 7.28 13.84
C GLY A 112 -13.90 8.28 12.76
N LYS A 113 -13.01 9.18 12.35
CA LYS A 113 -13.36 10.19 11.33
C LYS A 113 -12.42 10.16 10.14
N LEU A 114 -13.02 10.29 8.95
CA LEU A 114 -12.31 10.68 7.74
C LEU A 114 -12.40 12.21 7.63
N TYR A 115 -11.25 12.87 7.57
CA TYR A 115 -11.15 14.32 7.44
C TYR A 115 -10.80 14.73 6.01
N ALA A 116 -11.47 15.77 5.52
CA ALA A 116 -11.04 16.52 4.35
C ALA A 116 -10.50 17.88 4.77
N VAL A 117 -9.24 18.14 4.45
CA VAL A 117 -8.51 19.35 4.86
C VAL A 117 -8.01 20.07 3.61
N ASP A 118 -8.10 21.39 3.61
CA ASP A 118 -7.61 22.22 2.51
C ASP A 118 -6.07 22.22 2.49
N LEU A 119 -5.47 21.79 1.39
CA LEU A 119 -4.01 21.68 1.26
C LEU A 119 -3.31 23.04 1.39
N ALA A 120 -3.98 24.13 0.98
CA ALA A 120 -3.35 25.45 0.98
C ALA A 120 -3.20 26.05 2.39
N ASN A 121 -4.14 25.77 3.30
CA ASN A 121 -4.23 26.52 4.56
C ASN A 121 -4.55 25.66 5.81
N GLY A 122 -4.68 24.33 5.67
CA GLY A 122 -4.94 23.42 6.79
C GLY A 122 -6.36 23.51 7.38
N ARG A 123 -7.29 24.19 6.72
CA ARG A 123 -8.67 24.30 7.24
C ARG A 123 -9.47 23.05 6.90
N LYS A 124 -10.18 22.52 7.90
CA LYS A 124 -11.14 21.42 7.69
C LYS A 124 -12.25 21.86 6.72
N LYS A 125 -12.46 21.12 5.65
CA LYS A 125 -13.57 21.32 4.69
C LYS A 125 -14.82 20.58 5.16
N TRP A 126 -14.65 19.30 5.55
CA TRP A 126 -15.68 18.44 6.09
C TRP A 126 -15.06 17.27 6.89
N GLU A 127 -15.88 16.54 7.62
CA GLU A 127 -15.56 15.26 8.24
C GLU A 127 -16.68 14.26 7.99
N PHE A 128 -16.33 12.98 7.88
CA PHE A 128 -17.25 11.85 7.78
C PHE A 128 -17.02 10.92 8.97
N PRO A 129 -17.99 10.82 9.91
CA PRO A 129 -17.84 10.00 11.11
C PRO A 129 -18.24 8.55 10.86
N THR A 130 -17.56 7.62 11.53
CA THR A 130 -17.89 6.21 11.71
C THR A 130 -17.87 5.85 13.19
N GLU A 131 -18.26 4.61 13.52
CA GLU A 131 -18.25 4.14 14.91
C GLU A 131 -16.86 3.70 15.37
N THR A 132 -15.98 3.33 14.41
CA THR A 132 -14.63 2.85 14.67
C THR A 132 -13.59 3.64 13.89
N GLY A 133 -12.30 3.48 14.26
CA GLY A 133 -11.20 4.21 13.65
C GLY A 133 -10.82 3.74 12.25
N PHE A 134 -9.93 4.51 11.63
CA PHE A 134 -9.34 4.23 10.35
C PHE A 134 -7.82 4.07 10.50
N THR A 135 -7.30 2.90 10.10
CA THR A 135 -5.88 2.61 9.96
C THR A 135 -5.47 2.55 8.48
N ALA A 136 -6.42 2.14 7.60
CA ALA A 136 -6.24 2.18 6.16
C ALA A 136 -6.08 3.61 5.63
N SER A 137 -5.29 3.78 4.56
CA SER A 137 -5.16 5.07 3.87
C SER A 137 -6.28 5.26 2.85
N PRO A 138 -6.86 6.48 2.75
CA PRO A 138 -7.86 6.78 1.75
C PRO A 138 -7.31 6.65 0.32
N ALA A 139 -8.20 6.32 -0.62
CA ALA A 139 -7.94 6.38 -2.05
C ALA A 139 -8.96 7.30 -2.73
N VAL A 140 -8.51 8.15 -3.67
CA VAL A 140 -9.37 9.15 -4.33
C VAL A 140 -9.43 8.87 -5.80
N ARG A 141 -10.65 8.77 -6.35
CA ARG A 141 -10.87 8.60 -7.78
C ARG A 141 -12.26 9.08 -8.20
N GLY A 142 -12.33 9.79 -9.32
CA GLY A 142 -13.61 10.16 -9.95
C GLY A 142 -14.53 11.02 -9.07
N GLY A 143 -13.97 11.84 -8.19
CA GLY A 143 -14.73 12.67 -7.24
C GLY A 143 -15.23 11.94 -6.00
N PHE A 144 -14.73 10.72 -5.72
CA PHE A 144 -15.06 9.93 -4.55
C PHE A 144 -13.81 9.54 -3.75
N VAL A 145 -13.98 9.38 -2.44
CA VAL A 145 -13.00 8.85 -1.49
C VAL A 145 -13.44 7.44 -1.07
N TYR A 146 -12.52 6.50 -1.09
CA TYR A 146 -12.73 5.10 -0.73
C TYR A 146 -11.85 4.75 0.46
N LEU A 147 -12.42 4.11 1.49
CA LEU A 147 -11.72 3.85 2.74
C LEU A 147 -12.38 2.71 3.52
N GLY A 148 -11.58 1.78 4.04
CA GLY A 148 -12.03 0.75 4.98
C GLY A 148 -11.85 1.19 6.43
N ASP A 149 -12.74 0.74 7.31
CA ASP A 149 -12.66 0.97 8.75
C ASP A 149 -12.32 -0.29 9.55
N SER A 150 -12.08 -0.12 10.85
CA SER A 150 -11.72 -1.22 11.76
C SER A 150 -12.89 -2.16 12.11
N ASP A 151 -14.10 -1.84 11.71
CA ASP A 151 -15.29 -2.70 11.88
C ASP A 151 -15.58 -3.56 10.64
N GLY A 152 -14.78 -3.39 9.57
CA GLY A 152 -14.92 -4.13 8.33
C GLY A 152 -15.86 -3.48 7.32
N ALA A 153 -16.24 -2.24 7.51
CA ALA A 153 -17.01 -1.50 6.53
C ALA A 153 -16.09 -0.76 5.55
N PHE A 154 -16.33 -0.94 4.26
CA PHE A 154 -15.67 -0.22 3.18
C PHE A 154 -16.60 0.87 2.65
N HIS A 155 -16.18 2.12 2.76
CA HIS A 155 -16.97 3.31 2.47
C HIS A 155 -16.59 3.94 1.15
N CYS A 156 -17.59 4.43 0.41
CA CYS A 156 -17.43 5.38 -0.69
C CYS A 156 -18.13 6.68 -0.30
N VAL A 157 -17.36 7.77 -0.29
CA VAL A 157 -17.81 9.09 0.16
C VAL A 157 -17.59 10.11 -0.95
N ASP A 158 -18.53 11.02 -1.17
CA ASP A 158 -18.35 12.13 -2.11
C ASP A 158 -17.20 13.03 -1.66
N ALA A 159 -16.18 13.18 -2.48
CA ALA A 159 -14.95 13.89 -2.13
C ALA A 159 -15.14 15.39 -1.84
N LYS A 160 -16.18 16.00 -2.42
CA LYS A 160 -16.47 17.43 -2.26
C LYS A 160 -17.29 17.74 -1.02
N THR A 161 -18.22 16.84 -0.68
CA THR A 161 -19.25 17.12 0.36
C THR A 161 -19.10 16.26 1.62
N GLY A 162 -18.37 15.16 1.58
CA GLY A 162 -18.28 14.20 2.68
C GLY A 162 -19.53 13.33 2.84
N GLN A 163 -20.49 13.39 1.90
CA GLN A 163 -21.71 12.59 1.98
C GLN A 163 -21.46 11.13 1.57
N PRO A 164 -21.98 10.13 2.31
CA PRO A 164 -21.84 8.74 1.94
C PRO A 164 -22.56 8.44 0.62
N LYS A 165 -21.91 7.67 -0.25
CA LYS A 165 -22.46 7.24 -1.54
C LYS A 165 -22.98 5.82 -1.45
N TRP A 166 -22.12 4.90 -0.98
CA TRP A 166 -22.43 3.50 -0.70
C TRP A 166 -21.45 2.94 0.34
N LYS A 167 -21.81 1.80 0.93
CA LYS A 167 -21.02 1.04 1.88
C LYS A 167 -21.07 -0.44 1.54
N PHE A 168 -19.97 -1.15 1.75
CA PHE A 168 -19.85 -2.60 1.62
C PHE A 168 -19.30 -3.18 2.93
N GLU A 169 -19.88 -4.28 3.44
CA GLU A 169 -19.47 -4.92 4.69
C GLU A 169 -18.65 -6.19 4.40
N THR A 170 -17.56 -6.35 5.11
CA THR A 170 -16.74 -7.56 5.20
C THR A 170 -16.91 -8.22 6.57
N GLU A 171 -16.33 -9.40 6.76
CA GLU A 171 -16.46 -10.14 8.04
C GLU A 171 -15.40 -9.75 9.08
N ALA A 172 -14.43 -8.91 8.72
CA ALA A 172 -13.35 -8.47 9.60
C ALA A 172 -12.78 -7.11 9.17
N GLU A 173 -11.93 -6.53 10.00
CA GLU A 173 -11.26 -5.24 9.83
C GLU A 173 -10.60 -5.06 8.45
N ILE A 174 -10.64 -3.83 7.93
CA ILE A 174 -10.02 -3.43 6.66
C ILE A 174 -8.86 -2.46 6.93
N ASN A 175 -7.64 -2.99 7.04
CA ASN A 175 -6.41 -2.20 7.17
C ASN A 175 -5.75 -1.91 5.82
N SER A 176 -6.22 -2.59 4.78
CA SER A 176 -5.76 -2.46 3.41
C SER A 176 -6.28 -1.17 2.78
N SER A 177 -5.39 -0.36 2.23
CA SER A 177 -5.74 0.81 1.43
C SER A 177 -6.22 0.38 0.05
N ALA A 178 -7.18 1.12 -0.51
CA ALA A 178 -7.77 0.77 -1.79
C ALA A 178 -6.86 1.08 -2.98
N ASN A 179 -7.01 0.31 -4.06
CA ASN A 179 -6.44 0.55 -5.37
C ASN A 179 -7.51 0.37 -6.45
N PHE A 180 -7.20 0.68 -7.71
CA PHE A 180 -8.19 0.66 -8.77
C PHE A 180 -7.70 -0.09 -10.01
N TYR A 181 -8.64 -0.76 -10.67
CA TYR A 181 -8.46 -1.36 -11.98
C TYR A 181 -9.68 -1.10 -12.85
N ARG A 182 -9.52 -0.39 -13.97
CA ARG A 182 -10.61 0.09 -14.83
C ARG A 182 -11.67 0.82 -13.99
N GLU A 183 -12.94 0.39 -14.03
CA GLU A 183 -14.06 0.93 -13.26
C GLU A 183 -14.22 0.35 -11.86
N ASN A 184 -13.30 -0.53 -11.45
CA ASN A 184 -13.40 -1.24 -10.18
C ASN A 184 -12.46 -0.67 -9.12
N VAL A 185 -12.82 -0.87 -7.85
CA VAL A 185 -12.01 -0.64 -6.66
C VAL A 185 -11.64 -1.98 -6.04
N LEU A 186 -10.41 -2.08 -5.54
CA LEU A 186 -9.81 -3.27 -4.93
C LEU A 186 -9.38 -2.97 -3.51
N PHE A 187 -9.60 -3.88 -2.56
CA PHE A 187 -9.06 -3.80 -1.20
C PHE A 187 -9.01 -5.20 -0.57
N GLY A 188 -8.09 -5.40 0.37
CA GLY A 188 -8.01 -6.61 1.18
C GLY A 188 -8.75 -6.45 2.50
N SER A 189 -9.13 -7.56 3.13
CA SER A 189 -9.71 -7.61 4.47
C SER A 189 -9.02 -8.67 5.32
N GLN A 190 -9.07 -8.49 6.64
CA GLN A 190 -8.59 -9.50 7.58
C GLN A 190 -9.47 -10.75 7.63
N ASP A 191 -10.60 -10.78 6.91
CA ASP A 191 -11.38 -12.00 6.67
C ASP A 191 -10.70 -12.97 5.69
N GLY A 192 -9.53 -12.59 5.14
CA GLY A 192 -8.75 -13.40 4.20
C GLY A 192 -9.11 -13.15 2.73
N SER A 193 -9.97 -12.18 2.45
CA SER A 193 -10.45 -11.91 1.10
C SER A 193 -9.86 -10.65 0.48
N LEU A 194 -9.50 -10.73 -0.79
CA LEU A 194 -9.29 -9.59 -1.67
C LEU A 194 -10.57 -9.33 -2.44
N TYR A 195 -11.17 -8.18 -2.23
CA TYR A 195 -12.42 -7.77 -2.86
C TYR A 195 -12.18 -6.91 -4.09
N CYS A 196 -13.01 -7.11 -5.11
CA CYS A 196 -13.15 -6.23 -6.27
C CYS A 196 -14.61 -5.82 -6.40
N LEU A 197 -14.86 -4.53 -6.27
CA LEU A 197 -16.19 -3.95 -6.37
C LEU A 197 -16.26 -2.96 -7.52
N LYS A 198 -17.45 -2.72 -8.09
CA LYS A 198 -17.70 -1.58 -8.96
C LYS A 198 -17.54 -0.29 -8.15
N ALA A 199 -16.69 0.62 -8.59
CA ALA A 199 -16.37 1.83 -7.85
C ALA A 199 -17.57 2.78 -7.71
N ASP A 200 -18.51 2.76 -8.65
CA ASP A 200 -19.71 3.65 -8.68
C ASP A 200 -20.86 3.18 -7.77
N SER A 201 -20.98 1.86 -7.55
CA SER A 201 -22.14 1.24 -6.89
C SER A 201 -21.82 0.40 -5.66
N GLY A 202 -20.56 -0.03 -5.47
CA GLY A 202 -20.18 -0.96 -4.43
C GLY A 202 -20.61 -2.41 -4.70
N GLU A 203 -21.15 -2.71 -5.90
CA GLU A 203 -21.53 -4.07 -6.28
C GLU A 203 -20.30 -4.96 -6.40
N LYS A 204 -20.32 -6.14 -5.74
CA LYS A 204 -19.23 -7.10 -5.80
C LYS A 204 -19.10 -7.72 -7.19
N VAL A 205 -17.92 -7.54 -7.81
CA VAL A 205 -17.55 -8.15 -9.09
C VAL A 205 -17.00 -9.55 -8.85
N TRP A 206 -16.03 -9.66 -7.94
CA TRP A 206 -15.45 -10.91 -7.48
C TRP A 206 -14.78 -10.74 -6.12
N ALA A 207 -14.51 -11.87 -5.44
CA ALA A 207 -13.60 -11.94 -4.31
C ALA A 207 -12.63 -13.09 -4.53
N TYR A 208 -11.37 -12.91 -4.10
CA TYR A 208 -10.34 -13.93 -4.06
C TYR A 208 -10.03 -14.24 -2.59
N GLU A 209 -10.08 -15.50 -2.19
CA GLU A 209 -9.82 -15.96 -0.83
C GLU A 209 -8.37 -16.48 -0.73
N SER A 210 -7.60 -15.96 0.23
CA SER A 210 -6.30 -16.47 0.64
C SER A 210 -6.44 -17.42 1.84
N ASP A 211 -5.34 -18.07 2.21
CA ASP A 211 -5.35 -19.01 3.35
C ASP A 211 -5.36 -18.31 4.72
N ASP A 212 -5.08 -16.98 4.78
CA ASP A 212 -5.05 -16.20 6.03
C ASP A 212 -5.33 -14.72 5.72
N MET A 213 -5.28 -13.85 6.75
CA MET A 213 -5.60 -12.42 6.68
C MET A 213 -4.80 -11.68 5.60
N ILE A 214 -5.48 -10.80 4.83
CA ILE A 214 -4.85 -9.86 3.90
C ILE A 214 -4.79 -8.48 4.58
N GLN A 215 -3.59 -8.06 5.00
CA GLN A 215 -3.37 -6.77 5.65
C GLN A 215 -2.69 -5.74 4.73
N CYS A 216 -1.94 -6.19 3.72
CA CYS A 216 -1.32 -5.28 2.76
C CYS A 216 -2.34 -4.70 1.77
N SER A 217 -2.00 -3.55 1.19
CA SER A 217 -2.79 -2.96 0.12
C SER A 217 -2.55 -3.67 -1.21
N PRO A 218 -3.59 -3.89 -2.04
CA PRO A 218 -3.41 -4.49 -3.35
C PRO A 218 -2.64 -3.55 -4.27
N THR A 219 -1.57 -4.04 -4.87
CA THR A 219 -0.80 -3.32 -5.89
C THR A 219 -1.29 -3.74 -7.27
N VAL A 220 -1.36 -2.83 -8.21
CA VAL A 220 -1.87 -3.10 -9.56
C VAL A 220 -0.79 -2.80 -10.61
N ALA A 221 -0.46 -3.81 -11.42
CA ALA A 221 0.39 -3.66 -12.58
C ALA A 221 -0.11 -4.55 -13.72
N GLU A 222 -0.18 -4.02 -14.94
CA GLU A 222 -0.75 -4.68 -16.10
C GLU A 222 -2.19 -5.18 -15.81
N LYS A 223 -2.47 -6.48 -15.96
CA LYS A 223 -3.74 -7.14 -15.62
C LYS A 223 -3.64 -7.98 -14.35
N ARG A 224 -2.74 -7.62 -13.44
CA ARG A 224 -2.48 -8.35 -12.20
C ARG A 224 -2.58 -7.45 -10.98
N THR A 225 -3.05 -8.03 -9.90
CA THR A 225 -2.91 -7.42 -8.58
C THR A 225 -2.06 -8.33 -7.69
N PHE A 226 -1.33 -7.69 -6.79
CA PHE A 226 -0.37 -8.33 -5.91
C PHE A 226 -0.82 -8.09 -4.48
N VAL A 227 -1.07 -9.15 -3.76
CA VAL A 227 -1.37 -9.11 -2.33
C VAL A 227 -0.50 -10.12 -1.59
N ALA A 228 -0.20 -9.81 -0.35
CA ALA A 228 0.50 -10.69 0.53
C ALA A 228 -0.11 -10.55 1.94
N GLY A 229 0.05 -11.55 2.77
CA GLY A 229 -0.65 -11.59 4.05
C GLY A 229 0.05 -12.46 5.08
N CYS A 230 -0.74 -12.89 6.05
CA CYS A 230 -0.26 -13.70 7.18
C CYS A 230 0.06 -15.14 6.78
N ASP A 231 -0.37 -15.61 5.62
CA ASP A 231 -0.02 -16.92 5.06
C ASP A 231 1.43 -17.04 4.56
N GLY A 232 2.16 -15.92 4.53
CA GLY A 232 3.57 -15.89 4.12
C GLY A 232 3.81 -16.01 2.64
N ARG A 233 2.83 -15.69 1.80
CA ARG A 233 2.91 -15.78 0.35
C ARG A 233 2.63 -14.46 -0.35
N LEU A 234 3.27 -14.26 -1.50
CA LEU A 234 2.88 -13.25 -2.47
C LEU A 234 1.92 -13.88 -3.47
N HIS A 235 0.67 -13.43 -3.49
CA HIS A 235 -0.34 -13.85 -4.45
C HIS A 235 -0.38 -12.89 -5.63
N VAL A 236 -0.32 -13.43 -6.84
CA VAL A 236 -0.52 -12.72 -8.10
C VAL A 236 -1.89 -13.09 -8.63
N VAL A 237 -2.84 -12.20 -8.57
CA VAL A 237 -4.25 -12.47 -8.93
C VAL A 237 -4.57 -11.80 -10.28
N ASP A 238 -5.27 -12.53 -11.16
CA ASP A 238 -5.77 -12.00 -12.42
C ASP A 238 -6.94 -11.06 -12.17
N LEU A 239 -6.82 -9.80 -12.61
CA LEU A 239 -7.80 -8.74 -12.36
C LEU A 239 -9.10 -8.88 -13.16
N ASP A 240 -9.06 -9.55 -14.31
CA ASP A 240 -10.25 -9.77 -15.14
C ASP A 240 -11.08 -10.95 -14.60
N GLN A 241 -10.45 -11.93 -13.92
CA GLN A 241 -11.11 -13.16 -13.47
C GLN A 241 -11.25 -13.27 -11.94
N GLY A 242 -10.48 -12.53 -11.14
CA GLY A 242 -10.40 -12.68 -9.69
C GLY A 242 -9.81 -14.04 -9.26
N LYS A 243 -8.90 -14.61 -10.06
CA LYS A 243 -8.31 -15.92 -9.80
C LYS A 243 -6.80 -15.84 -9.62
N LEU A 244 -6.28 -16.72 -8.78
CA LEU A 244 -4.84 -16.89 -8.61
C LEU A 244 -4.20 -17.22 -9.97
N ALA A 245 -3.22 -16.41 -10.35
CA ALA A 245 -2.39 -16.62 -11.54
C ALA A 245 -1.04 -17.25 -11.16
N ALA A 246 -0.47 -16.82 -10.03
CA ALA A 246 0.77 -17.35 -9.49
C ALA A 246 0.86 -17.04 -7.99
N GLU A 247 1.66 -17.81 -7.27
CA GLU A 247 2.03 -17.54 -5.88
C GLU A 247 3.51 -17.80 -5.65
N VAL A 248 4.11 -17.07 -4.69
CA VAL A 248 5.51 -17.24 -4.31
C VAL A 248 5.61 -17.24 -2.79
N ASP A 249 6.26 -18.26 -2.23
CA ASP A 249 6.54 -18.37 -0.80
C ASP A 249 7.57 -17.29 -0.38
N LEU A 250 7.22 -16.49 0.63
CA LEU A 250 8.05 -15.44 1.22
C LEU A 250 8.69 -15.86 2.54
N GLU A 251 8.53 -17.14 2.92
CA GLU A 251 9.10 -17.71 4.14
C GLU A 251 8.64 -17.00 5.44
N GLY A 252 7.48 -16.36 5.41
CA GLY A 252 6.88 -15.71 6.59
C GLY A 252 5.89 -14.61 6.26
N PRO A 253 5.06 -14.23 7.25
CA PRO A 253 3.99 -13.24 7.08
C PRO A 253 4.54 -11.86 6.70
N THR A 254 3.72 -11.09 5.99
CA THR A 254 4.03 -9.71 5.63
C THR A 254 2.88 -8.76 5.92
N LEU A 255 3.22 -7.54 6.32
CA LEU A 255 2.30 -6.42 6.54
C LEU A 255 2.53 -5.30 5.52
N CYS A 256 3.66 -5.30 4.82
CA CYS A 256 3.98 -4.26 3.85
C CYS A 256 3.31 -4.50 2.48
N THR A 257 2.95 -3.42 1.82
CA THR A 257 2.41 -3.46 0.46
C THR A 257 3.55 -3.75 -0.53
N PRO A 258 3.41 -4.75 -1.41
CA PRO A 258 4.38 -5.02 -2.45
C PRO A 258 4.54 -3.82 -3.39
N ALA A 259 5.76 -3.34 -3.61
CA ALA A 259 6.05 -2.35 -4.66
C ALA A 259 6.38 -3.07 -5.96
N VAL A 260 5.82 -2.63 -7.10
CA VAL A 260 6.03 -3.30 -8.40
C VAL A 260 6.73 -2.37 -9.38
N LEU A 261 7.83 -2.84 -9.97
CA LEU A 261 8.55 -2.13 -11.02
C LEU A 261 8.90 -3.10 -12.16
N GLY A 262 8.22 -2.96 -13.30
CA GLY A 262 8.36 -3.88 -14.42
C GLY A 262 7.97 -5.33 -14.03
N PRO A 263 8.84 -6.34 -14.27
CA PRO A 263 8.55 -7.72 -13.88
C PRO A 263 8.82 -8.03 -12.40
N MET A 264 9.31 -7.07 -11.64
CA MET A 264 9.74 -7.28 -10.26
C MET A 264 8.72 -6.77 -9.25
N ALA A 265 8.38 -7.59 -8.26
CA ALA A 265 7.68 -7.21 -7.04
C ALA A 265 8.65 -7.25 -5.85
N PHE A 266 8.59 -6.22 -5.00
CA PHE A 266 9.49 -6.03 -3.86
C PHE A 266 8.67 -6.03 -2.58
N VAL A 267 9.00 -6.91 -1.63
CA VAL A 267 8.19 -7.12 -0.43
C VAL A 267 9.06 -7.54 0.76
N GLY A 268 8.80 -6.96 1.93
CA GLY A 268 9.44 -7.33 3.17
C GLY A 268 8.58 -8.26 4.02
N THR A 269 9.19 -9.01 4.94
CA THR A 269 8.50 -9.93 5.83
C THR A 269 8.71 -9.59 7.30
N HIS A 270 7.81 -10.08 8.13
CA HIS A 270 7.94 -10.01 9.58
C HIS A 270 9.16 -10.80 10.10
N GLY A 271 9.62 -11.79 9.35
CA GLY A 271 10.85 -12.55 9.64
C GLY A 271 12.15 -11.77 9.40
N GLY A 272 12.10 -10.50 8.97
CA GLY A 272 13.28 -9.66 8.76
C GLY A 272 14.01 -9.94 7.44
N ARG A 273 13.32 -10.54 6.46
CA ARG A 273 13.80 -10.71 5.09
C ARG A 273 13.05 -9.76 4.15
N PHE A 274 13.76 -9.31 3.14
CA PHE A 274 13.22 -8.50 2.04
C PHE A 274 13.48 -9.20 0.72
N PHE A 275 12.44 -9.35 -0.10
CA PHE A 275 12.48 -10.16 -1.32
C PHE A 275 12.27 -9.31 -2.57
N ALA A 276 12.95 -9.70 -3.66
CA ALA A 276 12.58 -9.33 -5.01
C ALA A 276 12.10 -10.58 -5.75
N VAL A 277 10.90 -10.52 -6.24
CA VAL A 277 10.21 -11.62 -6.93
C VAL A 277 9.99 -11.23 -8.39
N ASP A 278 10.44 -12.06 -9.32
CA ASP A 278 9.95 -12.01 -10.70
C ASP A 278 8.56 -12.62 -10.72
N TRP A 279 7.54 -11.76 -10.79
CA TRP A 279 6.15 -12.19 -10.70
C TRP A 279 5.64 -12.87 -11.97
N LYS A 280 6.32 -12.68 -13.13
CA LYS A 280 6.00 -13.39 -14.39
C LYS A 280 6.49 -14.82 -14.37
N GLU A 281 7.68 -15.03 -13.80
CA GLU A 281 8.31 -16.35 -13.66
C GLU A 281 7.96 -17.04 -12.32
N ALA A 282 7.20 -16.35 -11.44
CA ALA A 282 6.82 -16.80 -10.10
C ALA A 282 8.01 -17.32 -9.28
N LYS A 283 9.09 -16.54 -9.21
CA LYS A 283 10.30 -16.95 -8.47
C LYS A 283 10.97 -15.80 -7.74
N VAL A 284 11.59 -16.11 -6.61
CA VAL A 284 12.50 -15.19 -5.92
C VAL A 284 13.77 -15.02 -6.76
N VAL A 285 14.13 -13.76 -7.05
CA VAL A 285 15.36 -13.40 -7.78
C VAL A 285 16.49 -13.14 -6.80
N TRP A 286 16.22 -12.42 -5.72
CA TRP A 286 17.13 -12.21 -4.62
C TRP A 286 16.37 -12.00 -3.31
N SER A 287 17.06 -12.25 -2.21
CA SER A 287 16.62 -11.85 -0.87
C SER A 287 17.71 -11.09 -0.13
N TYR A 288 17.31 -10.21 0.76
CA TYR A 288 18.18 -9.43 1.62
C TYR A 288 17.74 -9.59 3.09
N GLU A 289 18.71 -9.70 3.97
CA GLU A 289 18.51 -9.60 5.42
C GLU A 289 19.63 -8.75 6.03
N ASN A 290 19.34 -8.07 7.14
CA ASN A 290 20.40 -7.37 7.86
C ASN A 290 21.20 -8.41 8.69
N PRO A 291 22.50 -8.63 8.40
CA PRO A 291 23.28 -9.67 9.06
C PRO A 291 23.48 -9.41 10.56
N ASP A 292 23.40 -8.14 10.99
CA ASP A 292 23.65 -7.76 12.38
C ASP A 292 22.36 -7.79 13.23
N ARG A 293 21.20 -7.63 12.58
CA ARG A 293 19.93 -7.52 13.28
C ARG A 293 18.76 -7.87 12.36
N GLN A 294 18.24 -9.07 12.52
CA GLN A 294 17.11 -9.58 11.74
C GLN A 294 15.80 -9.20 12.43
N LEU A 295 15.23 -8.07 12.03
CA LEU A 295 13.97 -7.54 12.56
C LEU A 295 13.02 -7.19 11.40
N PRO A 296 11.69 -7.14 11.66
CA PRO A 296 10.67 -6.96 10.63
C PRO A 296 10.88 -5.78 9.69
N PHE A 297 10.48 -5.99 8.42
CA PHE A 297 10.21 -4.94 7.44
C PHE A 297 8.70 -4.75 7.34
N HIS A 298 8.17 -3.74 8.05
CA HIS A 298 6.75 -3.36 7.98
C HIS A 298 6.51 -2.24 6.96
N ALA A 299 7.51 -1.38 6.76
CA ALA A 299 7.44 -0.33 5.75
C ALA A 299 7.38 -0.91 4.33
N SER A 300 6.55 -0.32 3.48
CA SER A 300 6.57 -0.58 2.04
C SER A 300 7.73 0.16 1.39
N ALA A 301 8.39 -0.45 0.41
CA ALA A 301 9.56 0.15 -0.23
C ALA A 301 9.19 1.32 -1.15
N ALA A 302 10.13 2.28 -1.29
CA ALA A 302 10.17 3.19 -2.42
C ALA A 302 11.19 2.67 -3.44
N VAL A 303 10.80 2.57 -4.72
CA VAL A 303 11.63 1.91 -5.73
C VAL A 303 11.70 2.69 -7.04
N THR A 304 12.93 2.79 -7.56
CA THR A 304 13.27 3.27 -8.92
C THR A 304 14.18 2.24 -9.57
N ASP A 305 14.54 2.43 -10.85
CA ASP A 305 15.52 1.58 -11.55
C ASP A 305 16.94 1.61 -10.94
N GLU A 306 17.23 2.64 -10.11
CA GLU A 306 18.55 2.89 -9.53
C GLU A 306 18.67 2.45 -8.07
N VAL A 307 17.57 2.58 -7.29
CA VAL A 307 17.59 2.35 -5.85
C VAL A 307 16.23 1.88 -5.34
N LEU A 308 16.25 0.96 -4.39
CA LEU A 308 15.15 0.57 -3.54
C LEU A 308 15.46 1.02 -2.11
N ILE A 309 14.53 1.73 -1.47
CA ILE A 309 14.70 2.26 -0.10
C ILE A 309 13.56 1.77 0.77
N VAL A 310 13.88 1.18 1.92
CA VAL A 310 12.89 0.62 2.85
C VAL A 310 13.29 0.87 4.31
N GLY A 311 12.30 1.18 5.16
CA GLY A 311 12.45 1.25 6.61
C GLY A 311 12.32 -0.12 7.27
N SER A 312 12.93 -0.29 8.44
CA SER A 312 12.84 -1.53 9.23
C SER A 312 12.73 -1.24 10.72
N GLN A 313 12.19 -2.21 11.46
CA GLN A 313 12.14 -2.18 12.92
C GLN A 313 13.52 -2.34 13.57
N ASP A 314 14.55 -2.62 12.80
CA ASP A 314 15.94 -2.63 13.26
C ASP A 314 16.53 -1.22 13.49
N LYS A 315 15.69 -0.19 13.28
CA LYS A 315 16.01 1.25 13.39
C LYS A 315 16.92 1.74 12.28
N LEU A 316 16.90 1.06 11.14
CA LEU A 316 17.64 1.47 9.96
C LEU A 316 16.68 1.72 8.80
N VAL A 317 17.10 2.63 7.93
CA VAL A 317 16.64 2.72 6.55
C VAL A 317 17.70 2.07 5.70
N HIS A 318 17.28 1.13 4.86
CA HIS A 318 18.15 0.36 3.96
C HIS A 318 17.94 0.83 2.53
N ALA A 319 19.04 1.11 1.83
CA ALA A 319 19.03 1.29 0.39
C ALA A 319 19.70 0.10 -0.27
N LEU A 320 19.01 -0.50 -1.22
CA LEU A 320 19.42 -1.69 -1.94
C LEU A 320 19.45 -1.39 -3.45
N ASP A 321 20.34 -2.08 -4.16
CA ASP A 321 20.29 -2.18 -5.61
C ASP A 321 19.07 -3.02 -6.01
N PRO A 322 18.09 -2.50 -6.74
CA PRO A 322 16.84 -3.21 -7.02
C PRO A 322 17.04 -4.45 -7.90
N LYS A 323 18.14 -4.55 -8.65
CA LYS A 323 18.43 -5.67 -9.55
C LYS A 323 19.14 -6.83 -8.85
N THR A 324 19.92 -6.52 -7.80
CA THR A 324 20.82 -7.52 -7.18
C THR A 324 20.58 -7.73 -5.69
N GLY A 325 19.80 -6.88 -5.04
CA GLY A 325 19.62 -6.89 -3.58
C GLY A 325 20.85 -6.43 -2.78
N ARG A 326 21.92 -6.01 -3.46
CA ARG A 326 23.14 -5.55 -2.80
C ARG A 326 22.87 -4.25 -2.03
N LYS A 327 23.27 -4.23 -0.75
CA LYS A 327 23.20 -3.05 0.09
C LYS A 327 24.07 -1.92 -0.50
N LEU A 328 23.45 -0.75 -0.72
CA LEU A 328 24.13 0.47 -1.18
C LEU A 328 24.56 1.32 0.02
N TRP A 329 23.61 1.60 0.91
CA TRP A 329 23.88 2.32 2.16
C TRP A 329 22.80 1.97 3.22
N THR A 330 23.06 2.36 4.46
CA THR A 330 22.09 2.35 5.55
C THR A 330 22.16 3.65 6.30
N PHE A 331 21.03 4.09 6.87
CA PHE A 331 20.95 5.25 7.75
C PHE A 331 20.30 4.84 9.08
N ALA A 332 20.89 5.21 10.21
CA ALA A 332 20.41 4.85 11.53
C ALA A 332 19.53 5.95 12.13
N THR A 333 18.37 5.56 12.64
CA THR A 333 17.46 6.36 13.47
C THR A 333 17.54 5.92 14.93
N ARG A 334 16.85 6.63 15.82
CA ARG A 334 16.76 6.24 17.24
C ARG A 334 15.55 5.36 17.54
N GLY A 335 14.50 5.42 16.68
CA GLY A 335 13.28 4.62 16.75
C GLY A 335 13.17 3.63 15.58
N LYS A 336 12.12 2.83 15.56
CA LYS A 336 11.76 1.99 14.41
C LYS A 336 11.39 2.86 13.22
N VAL A 337 11.44 2.30 12.01
CA VAL A 337 11.03 2.98 10.78
C VAL A 337 9.94 2.14 10.11
N ASP A 338 8.70 2.27 10.62
CA ASP A 338 7.50 1.64 10.06
C ASP A 338 6.83 2.55 8.99
N SER A 339 7.11 3.85 9.02
CA SER A 339 6.76 4.79 7.97
C SER A 339 7.42 4.41 6.65
N SER A 340 6.62 4.28 5.59
CA SER A 340 7.11 3.89 4.27
C SER A 340 7.79 5.08 3.57
N PRO A 341 9.04 4.94 3.11
CA PRO A 341 9.79 6.03 2.47
C PRO A 341 9.14 6.53 1.18
N VAL A 342 9.30 7.82 0.87
CA VAL A 342 8.87 8.43 -0.39
C VAL A 342 10.04 9.11 -1.07
N ILE A 343 10.31 8.74 -2.33
CA ILE A 343 11.35 9.36 -3.15
C ILE A 343 10.76 10.60 -3.86
N VAL A 344 11.46 11.74 -3.72
CA VAL A 344 11.12 13.00 -4.37
C VAL A 344 12.37 13.56 -5.05
N GLY A 345 12.53 13.33 -6.34
CA GLY A 345 13.76 13.69 -7.07
C GLY A 345 14.98 12.98 -6.48
N GLU A 346 15.96 13.75 -6.03
CA GLU A 346 17.21 13.21 -5.44
C GLU A 346 17.11 13.01 -3.92
N ARG A 347 15.94 13.22 -3.31
CA ARG A 347 15.73 13.07 -1.88
C ARG A 347 14.79 11.91 -1.57
N VAL A 348 14.94 11.31 -0.38
CA VAL A 348 13.98 10.37 0.20
C VAL A 348 13.51 10.92 1.55
N PHE A 349 12.20 10.84 1.79
CA PHE A 349 11.55 11.29 3.01
C PHE A 349 10.90 10.11 3.72
N PHE A 350 10.99 10.06 5.06
CA PHE A 350 10.35 9.04 5.90
C PHE A 350 10.21 9.54 7.34
N GLY A 351 9.21 9.04 8.02
CA GLY A 351 9.03 9.21 9.46
C GLY A 351 9.73 8.12 10.27
N SER A 352 9.94 8.37 11.55
CA SER A 352 10.47 7.39 12.49
C SER A 352 9.74 7.48 13.85
N ASP A 353 9.69 6.38 14.57
CA ASP A 353 9.18 6.32 15.96
C ASP A 353 9.98 7.20 16.93
N ASP A 354 11.12 7.75 16.51
CA ASP A 354 11.88 8.71 17.30
C ASP A 354 11.35 10.13 17.23
N GLY A 355 10.20 10.33 16.59
CA GLY A 355 9.53 11.63 16.49
C GLY A 355 10.13 12.57 15.43
N HIS A 356 10.88 12.04 14.47
CA HIS A 356 11.47 12.86 13.42
C HIS A 356 11.01 12.47 12.03
N LEU A 357 10.72 13.46 11.22
CA LEU A 357 10.64 13.36 9.77
C LEU A 357 12.03 13.66 9.19
N TYR A 358 12.57 12.71 8.43
CA TYR A 358 13.91 12.80 7.83
C TYR A 358 13.84 13.04 6.32
N ALA A 359 14.83 13.76 5.81
CA ALA A 359 15.14 13.82 4.37
C ALA A 359 16.61 13.46 4.16
N LEU A 360 16.86 12.44 3.33
CA LEU A 360 18.20 12.00 2.97
C LEU A 360 18.43 12.17 1.47
N ASP A 361 19.70 12.32 1.09
CA ASP A 361 20.15 12.13 -0.29
C ASP A 361 19.97 10.65 -0.68
N ARG A 362 19.18 10.37 -1.71
CA ARG A 362 18.79 8.99 -2.07
C ARG A 362 19.95 8.13 -2.55
N ARG A 363 21.06 8.73 -3.02
CA ARG A 363 22.23 8.00 -3.54
C ARG A 363 23.23 7.65 -2.45
N SER A 364 23.44 8.56 -1.51
CA SER A 364 24.47 8.43 -0.49
C SER A 364 23.95 8.09 0.91
N GLY A 365 22.65 8.27 1.16
CA GLY A 365 22.05 8.13 2.49
C GLY A 365 22.43 9.25 3.47
N LYS A 366 23.06 10.32 2.98
CA LYS A 366 23.44 11.45 3.83
C LYS A 366 22.20 12.23 4.26
N GLU A 367 22.09 12.56 5.57
CA GLU A 367 21.05 13.45 6.09
C GLU A 367 21.20 14.84 5.47
N LEU A 368 20.12 15.32 4.85
CA LEU A 368 20.00 16.65 4.27
C LEU A 368 19.20 17.58 5.16
N TRP A 369 18.16 17.03 5.80
CA TRP A 369 17.23 17.77 6.65
C TRP A 369 16.50 16.82 7.58
N LYS A 370 16.09 17.30 8.74
CA LYS A 370 15.14 16.64 9.63
C LYS A 370 14.30 17.64 10.39
N PHE A 371 13.13 17.20 10.81
CA PHE A 371 12.19 17.98 11.63
C PHE A 371 11.67 17.12 12.78
N GLU A 372 11.68 17.66 14.00
CA GLU A 372 11.12 17.03 15.19
C GLU A 372 9.64 17.38 15.29
N THR A 373 8.76 16.37 15.24
CA THR A 373 7.31 16.52 15.28
C THR A 373 6.73 16.44 16.68
N GLY A 374 7.46 15.87 17.63
CA GLY A 374 6.99 15.61 19.00
C GLY A 374 6.42 14.21 19.18
N GLY A 375 5.53 13.76 18.30
CA GLY A 375 4.96 12.41 18.28
C GLY A 375 5.66 11.47 17.31
N SER A 376 5.47 10.15 17.50
CA SER A 376 5.97 9.12 16.57
C SER A 376 5.31 9.23 15.20
N LEU A 377 6.04 8.87 14.16
CA LEU A 377 5.60 8.94 12.78
C LEU A 377 5.41 7.52 12.20
N LEU A 378 4.22 6.95 12.42
CA LEU A 378 3.79 5.69 11.81
C LEU A 378 3.27 5.90 10.38
N ALA A 379 2.53 6.99 10.17
CA ALA A 379 2.06 7.38 8.85
C ALA A 379 3.22 7.61 7.89
N SER A 380 2.97 7.40 6.60
CA SER A 380 3.95 7.68 5.56
C SER A 380 3.76 9.08 4.96
N PRO A 381 4.81 9.73 4.44
CA PRO A 381 4.67 11.00 3.76
C PRO A 381 3.79 10.90 2.51
N ALA A 382 2.98 11.93 2.26
CA ALA A 382 2.26 12.15 1.01
C ALA A 382 2.77 13.45 0.35
N VAL A 383 3.00 13.45 -0.96
CA VAL A 383 3.61 14.58 -1.65
C VAL A 383 2.79 15.00 -2.87
N ALA A 384 2.27 16.23 -2.85
CA ALA A 384 1.54 16.81 -3.97
C ALA A 384 1.72 18.34 -4.01
N ALA A 385 1.64 18.96 -5.17
CA ALA A 385 1.65 20.41 -5.36
C ALA A 385 2.77 21.12 -4.57
N ALA A 386 3.99 20.59 -4.65
CA ALA A 386 5.18 21.09 -3.94
C ALA A 386 5.05 21.12 -2.40
N ARG A 387 4.19 20.25 -1.83
CA ARG A 387 3.97 20.10 -0.39
C ARG A 387 4.14 18.65 0.04
N LEU A 388 4.62 18.49 1.28
CA LEU A 388 4.68 17.20 1.96
C LEU A 388 3.73 17.24 3.16
N VAL A 389 2.91 16.20 3.29
CA VAL A 389 1.94 16.04 4.38
C VAL A 389 2.25 14.75 5.12
N ILE A 390 2.22 14.77 6.46
CA ILE A 390 2.41 13.60 7.31
C ILE A 390 1.66 13.75 8.63
N GLY A 391 1.05 12.66 9.10
CA GLY A 391 0.38 12.59 10.39
C GLY A 391 1.27 12.00 11.49
N THR A 392 0.93 12.26 12.74
CA THR A 392 1.64 11.78 13.94
C THR A 392 0.71 11.01 14.88
N ASP A 393 1.26 10.28 15.83
CA ASP A 393 0.54 9.51 16.85
C ASP A 393 0.05 10.37 18.03
N ASP A 394 0.32 11.66 18.04
CA ASP A 394 -0.26 12.64 18.98
C ASP A 394 -1.39 13.49 18.37
N GLY A 395 -1.83 13.15 17.16
CA GLY A 395 -3.01 13.73 16.52
C GLY A 395 -2.75 14.98 15.69
N ASP A 396 -1.50 15.26 15.33
CA ASP A 396 -1.11 16.36 14.46
C ASP A 396 -0.90 15.90 13.01
N LEU A 397 -1.43 16.67 12.06
CA LEU A 397 -1.18 16.55 10.63
C LEU A 397 -0.38 17.76 10.17
N TYR A 398 0.89 17.56 9.84
CA TYR A 398 1.80 18.60 9.37
C TYR A 398 1.78 18.74 7.86
N CYS A 399 1.87 19.97 7.39
CA CYS A 399 2.11 20.29 5.99
C CYS A 399 3.38 21.13 5.87
N PHE A 400 4.30 20.65 5.05
CA PHE A 400 5.58 21.30 4.76
C PHE A 400 5.62 21.81 3.32
N GLY A 401 6.34 22.93 3.11
CA GLY A 401 6.56 23.52 1.79
C GLY A 401 7.48 24.71 1.86
N ALA A 402 7.55 25.51 0.78
CA ALA A 402 8.26 26.80 0.84
C ALA A 402 7.45 27.81 1.65
N SER A 403 8.02 28.38 2.70
CA SER A 403 7.50 29.62 3.26
C SER A 403 7.69 30.71 2.22
N GLY A 404 6.61 31.35 1.77
CA GLY A 404 6.72 32.52 0.90
C GLY A 404 7.59 33.57 1.58
N GLU A 405 8.53 34.14 0.85
CA GLU A 405 9.11 35.45 1.23
C GLU A 405 7.92 36.43 1.34
N GLN A 406 7.63 36.89 2.57
CA GLN A 406 6.66 37.96 2.82
C GLN A 406 7.29 39.29 2.36
#